data_3cab203a172ee525b19a28baf93cfdda
#
_entry.id   3cab203a172ee525b19a28baf93cfdda
#
_cell.length_a   1.000
_cell.length_b   1.000
_cell.length_c   1.000
_cell.angle_alpha   90.00
_cell.angle_beta   90.00
_cell.angle_gamma   90.00
#
_symmetry.space_group_name_H-M   'P 1'
#
loop_
_entity.id
_entity.type
_entity.pdbx_description
1 polymer ?
#
loop_
_entity_poly.entity_id
_entity_poly.type
_entity_poly.pdbx_seq_one_letter_code
_entity_poly.pdbx_strand_id
1 'polypeptide(L)' 'MTLLDAQLGEEYIVKEIVTDDEELDAFRFSLGCYSGEPITVVSRKKSGCVVSIKDGRYNIDNQLAEAIMI' A
#
# COMPACT_ATOMS: atom_id res chain seq x y z
N MET A 1 -6.17 10.86 -0.26
CA MET A 1 -5.72 10.16 0.95
C MET A 1 -4.75 9.06 0.55
N THR A 2 -3.69 8.87 1.28
CA THR A 2 -2.71 7.81 1.02
C THR A 2 -2.77 6.76 2.12
N LEU A 3 -2.02 5.66 1.96
CA LEU A 3 -1.94 4.64 3.00
C LEU A 3 -1.38 5.18 4.32
N LEU A 4 -0.62 6.27 4.29
CA LEU A 4 -0.14 6.89 5.52
C LEU A 4 -1.29 7.42 6.38
N ASP A 5 -2.42 7.74 5.78
CA ASP A 5 -3.61 8.25 6.45
C ASP A 5 -4.59 7.16 6.84
N ALA A 6 -4.35 5.92 6.40
CA ALA A 6 -5.26 4.82 6.63
C ALA A 6 -5.29 4.40 8.10
N GLN A 7 -6.46 4.01 8.57
CA GLN A 7 -6.62 3.49 9.93
C GLN A 7 -6.38 1.99 9.96
N LEU A 8 -5.80 1.51 11.05
CA LEU A 8 -5.54 0.09 11.23
C LEU A 8 -6.85 -0.71 11.22
N GLY A 9 -6.84 -1.81 10.50
CA GLY A 9 -7.98 -2.72 10.43
C GLY A 9 -9.08 -2.29 9.49
N GLU A 10 -8.99 -1.11 8.90
CA GLU A 10 -9.97 -0.63 7.92
C GLU A 10 -9.56 -1.07 6.53
N GLU A 11 -10.51 -1.54 5.75
CA GLU A 11 -10.27 -1.89 4.35
C GLU A 11 -10.51 -0.67 3.46
N TYR A 12 -9.57 -0.45 2.54
CA TYR A 12 -9.65 0.63 1.56
C TYR A 12 -9.51 0.04 0.17
N ILE A 13 -9.99 0.79 -0.82
CA ILE A 13 -9.81 0.42 -2.22
C ILE A 13 -8.71 1.29 -2.81
N VAL A 14 -7.72 0.66 -3.40
CA VAL A 14 -6.62 1.37 -4.06
C VAL A 14 -7.18 2.14 -5.26
N LYS A 15 -6.99 3.45 -5.26
CA LYS A 15 -7.43 4.30 -6.37
C LYS A 15 -6.38 4.38 -7.46
N GLU A 16 -5.14 4.67 -7.06
CA GLU A 16 -4.01 4.67 -7.99
C GLU A 16 -2.72 4.64 -7.20
N ILE A 17 -1.62 4.38 -7.89
CA ILE A 17 -0.30 4.47 -7.30
C ILE A 17 0.46 5.52 -8.08
N VAL A 18 0.87 6.58 -7.38
CA VAL A 18 1.54 7.73 -7.98
C VAL A 18 3.00 7.70 -7.55
N THR A 19 3.88 7.32 -8.45
CA THR A 19 5.31 7.29 -8.18
C THR A 19 6.10 7.55 -9.45
N ASP A 20 7.23 8.27 -9.31
CA ASP A 20 8.19 8.47 -10.37
C ASP A 20 9.35 7.49 -10.25
N ASP A 21 9.32 6.62 -9.26
CA ASP A 21 10.39 5.67 -8.97
C ASP A 21 10.10 4.33 -9.63
N GLU A 22 10.95 3.93 -10.57
CA GLU A 22 10.78 2.67 -11.30
C GLU A 22 10.86 1.45 -10.39
N GLU A 23 11.65 1.52 -9.33
CA GLU A 23 11.74 0.42 -8.36
C GLU A 23 10.42 0.24 -7.61
N LEU A 24 9.80 1.34 -7.20
CA LEU A 24 8.50 1.29 -6.53
C LEU A 24 7.42 0.80 -7.49
N ASP A 25 7.49 1.19 -8.74
CA ASP A 25 6.53 0.76 -9.75
C ASP A 25 6.63 -0.75 -10.00
N ALA A 26 7.85 -1.27 -10.09
CA ALA A 26 8.08 -2.71 -10.21
C ALA A 26 7.61 -3.46 -8.96
N PHE A 27 7.84 -2.90 -7.79
CA PHE A 27 7.40 -3.47 -6.52
C PHE A 27 5.88 -3.54 -6.45
N ARG A 28 5.21 -2.53 -6.98
CA ARG A 28 3.75 -2.49 -7.10
C ARG A 28 3.21 -3.71 -7.84
N PHE A 29 3.83 -4.07 -8.95
CA PHE A 29 3.42 -5.23 -9.73
C PHE A 29 3.62 -6.53 -8.95
N SER A 30 4.72 -6.64 -8.23
CA SER A 30 4.99 -7.86 -7.45
C SER A 30 4.04 -8.02 -6.27
N LEU A 31 3.51 -6.92 -5.73
CA LEU A 31 2.51 -6.97 -4.68
C LEU A 31 1.09 -7.21 -5.20
N GLY A 32 0.87 -7.07 -6.50
CA GLY A 32 -0.48 -7.15 -7.06
C GLY A 32 -1.37 -5.99 -6.64
N CYS A 33 -0.76 -4.84 -6.35
CA CYS A 33 -1.45 -3.66 -5.83
C CYS A 33 -1.94 -2.79 -6.99
N TYR A 34 -3.02 -3.21 -7.60
CA TYR A 34 -3.62 -2.52 -8.74
C TYR A 34 -4.78 -1.64 -8.30
N SER A 35 -5.11 -0.67 -9.16
CA SER A 35 -6.30 0.15 -8.97
C SER A 35 -7.53 -0.74 -8.83
N GLY A 36 -8.34 -0.47 -7.81
CA GLY A 36 -9.55 -1.25 -7.53
C GLY A 36 -9.34 -2.44 -6.59
N GLU A 37 -8.10 -2.75 -6.20
CA GLU A 37 -7.84 -3.85 -5.27
C GLU A 37 -8.06 -3.39 -3.83
N PRO A 38 -8.70 -4.22 -3.00
CA PRO A 38 -8.83 -3.90 -1.57
C PRO A 38 -7.50 -4.07 -0.84
N ILE A 39 -7.23 -3.15 0.06
CA ILE A 39 -6.02 -3.15 0.86
C ILE A 39 -6.36 -2.78 2.31
N THR A 40 -5.77 -3.47 3.26
CA THR A 40 -5.98 -3.22 4.68
C THR A 40 -4.64 -3.05 5.36
N VAL A 41 -4.48 -1.99 6.14
CA VAL A 41 -3.29 -1.81 6.97
C VAL A 41 -3.49 -2.62 8.25
N VAL A 42 -2.70 -3.65 8.44
CA VAL A 42 -2.84 -4.55 9.60
C VAL A 42 -1.91 -4.16 10.75
N SER A 43 -0.85 -3.42 10.46
CA SER A 43 0.11 -2.98 11.48
C SER A 43 0.88 -1.78 10.97
N ARG A 44 1.28 -0.90 11.88
CA ARG A 44 2.14 0.24 11.54
C ARG A 44 3.46 0.13 12.28
N LYS A 45 4.51 0.52 11.58
CA LYS A 45 5.86 0.59 12.13
C LYS A 45 6.40 1.99 11.90
N LYS A 46 7.49 2.32 12.56
CA LYS A 46 8.15 3.61 12.42
C LYS A 46 8.59 3.88 10.97
N SER A 47 9.05 2.85 10.27
CA SER A 47 9.59 2.98 8.92
C SER A 47 8.59 2.56 7.82
N GLY A 48 7.39 2.11 8.18
CA GLY A 48 6.44 1.67 7.19
C GLY A 48 5.23 0.98 7.81
N CYS A 49 4.63 0.08 7.07
CA CYS A 49 3.47 -0.65 7.58
C CYS A 49 3.40 -2.04 6.96
N VAL A 50 2.58 -2.89 7.59
CA VAL A 50 2.23 -4.20 7.05
C VAL A 50 0.82 -4.10 6.51
N VAL A 51 0.64 -4.49 5.26
CA VAL A 51 -0.67 -4.45 4.61
C VAL A 51 -1.09 -5.84 4.18
N SER A 52 -2.39 -6.04 4.12
CA SER A 52 -2.99 -7.25 3.57
C SER A 52 -3.58 -6.91 2.21
N ILE A 53 -3.12 -7.60 1.18
CA ILE A 53 -3.62 -7.45 -0.18
C ILE A 53 -3.91 -8.85 -0.70
N LYS A 54 -5.15 -9.11 -1.12
CA LYS A 54 -5.58 -10.44 -1.54
C LYS A 54 -5.33 -11.44 -0.40
N ASP A 55 -4.58 -12.49 -0.64
CA ASP A 55 -4.31 -13.53 0.35
C ASP A 55 -2.95 -13.36 1.04
N GLY A 56 -2.24 -12.27 0.76
CA GLY A 56 -0.90 -12.06 1.27
C GLY A 56 -0.76 -10.86 2.17
N ARG A 57 0.27 -10.89 3.01
CA ARG A 57 0.67 -9.75 3.82
C ARG A 57 2.04 -9.29 3.38
N TYR A 58 2.22 -7.98 3.32
CA TYR A 58 3.43 -7.38 2.79
C TYR A 58 3.91 -6.24 3.68
N ASN A 59 5.22 -6.15 3.84
CA ASN A 59 5.84 -5.01 4.49
C ASN A 59 6.14 -3.96 3.42
N ILE A 60 5.64 -2.75 3.63
CA ILE A 60 5.94 -1.64 2.71
C ILE A 60 6.51 -0.49 3.53
N ASP A 61 7.42 0.27 2.93
CA ASP A 61 7.99 1.43 3.59
C ASP A 61 7.08 2.65 3.44
N ASN A 62 7.43 3.72 4.16
CA ASN A 62 6.63 4.94 4.14
C ASN A 62 6.61 5.60 2.77
N GLN A 63 7.68 5.47 2.00
CA GLN A 63 7.75 6.04 0.66
C GLN A 63 6.71 5.39 -0.26
N LEU A 64 6.60 4.07 -0.23
CA LEU A 64 5.61 3.36 -1.03
C LEU A 64 4.20 3.63 -0.51
N ALA A 65 4.02 3.64 0.82
CA ALA A 65 2.71 3.93 1.41
C ALA A 65 2.20 5.31 1.00
N GLU A 66 3.09 6.28 0.93
CA GLU A 66 2.74 7.64 0.48
C GLU A 66 2.32 7.66 -0.99
N ALA A 67 2.86 6.76 -1.79
CA ALA A 67 2.55 6.68 -3.22
C ALA A 67 1.22 5.98 -3.51
N ILE A 68 0.70 5.21 -2.58
CA ILE A 68 -0.56 4.47 -2.78
C ILE A 68 -1.73 5.34 -2.36
N MET A 69 -2.54 5.73 -3.34
CA MET A 69 -3.74 6.55 -3.11
C MET A 69 -4.93 5.65 -2.83
N ILE A 70 -5.65 6.00 -1.81
CA ILE A 70 -6.85 5.26 -1.40
C ILE A 70 -8.08 6.15 -1.24
#